data_a4768ed36e0d11a26c6800aada3e6d79
#
_entry.id   a4768ed36e0d11a26c6800aada3e6d79
#
_cell.length_a   1.000
_cell.length_b   1.000
_cell.length_c   1.000
_cell.angle_alpha   90.00
_cell.angle_beta   90.00
_cell.angle_gamma   90.00
#
_symmetry.space_group_name_H-M   'P 1'
#
loop_
_entity.id
_entity.type
_entity.pdbx_description
1 polymer ?
#
loop_
_entity_poly.entity_id
_entity_poly.type
_entity_poly.pdbx_seq_one_letter_code
_entity_poly.pdbx_strand_id
1 'polypeptide(L)'
;MTTGFRSDSGQAFPVYIAAIAGLLFLAFVYFAVGQAATTRNGAQTAADAAALAAAQDAREQLREGWLEVILDSTQWGRFLEGEEYIESSACQQAAAFAARNGATLEGGACDRLAGGDEGFSVTVRTTGTVGRSLIPGTESQHATASAKAVLEPKCNFFPPEPPESPAPEESVEEPTEDPEPELITGLTCDEEAWAIDPDDPELPSAADLFTVRLTSDDE
;
A
#
# COMPACT_ATOMS: atom_id res chain seq x y z
N MET A 1 -84.82 10.17 -21.55
CA MET A 1 -83.47 9.53 -21.48
C MET A 1 -82.53 10.57 -20.87
N THR A 2 -82.28 10.48 -19.59
CA THR A 2 -81.34 11.37 -18.84
C THR A 2 -80.07 10.61 -18.65
N THR A 3 -79.03 10.95 -19.41
CA THR A 3 -77.67 10.48 -19.23
C THR A 3 -77.11 11.12 -17.98
N GLY A 4 -76.98 10.37 -16.91
CA GLY A 4 -76.27 10.83 -15.69
C GLY A 4 -74.79 10.97 -15.95
N PHE A 5 -74.28 12.19 -15.81
CA PHE A 5 -72.86 12.46 -15.73
C PHE A 5 -72.32 11.82 -14.44
N ARG A 6 -71.57 10.77 -14.54
CA ARG A 6 -70.73 10.30 -13.43
C ARG A 6 -69.67 11.35 -13.23
N SER A 7 -69.73 12.02 -12.13
CA SER A 7 -68.64 12.91 -11.68
C SER A 7 -67.49 12.07 -11.18
N ASP A 8 -66.39 11.99 -11.95
CA ASP A 8 -65.12 11.36 -11.61
C ASP A 8 -64.26 12.20 -10.67
N SER A 9 -64.92 13.04 -9.87
CA SER A 9 -64.24 13.91 -8.90
C SER A 9 -63.79 13.12 -7.69
N GLY A 10 -62.52 12.69 -7.64
CA GLY A 10 -61.89 12.13 -6.44
C GLY A 10 -60.91 11.01 -6.62
N GLN A 11 -60.84 10.42 -7.83
CA GLN A 11 -59.90 9.26 -8.04
C GLN A 11 -58.42 9.67 -8.25
N ALA A 12 -58.12 10.93 -8.58
CA ALA A 12 -56.75 11.39 -8.78
C ALA A 12 -55.96 11.49 -7.45
N PHE A 13 -56.63 11.82 -6.34
CA PHE A 13 -55.98 12.00 -5.04
C PHE A 13 -55.30 10.74 -4.49
N PRO A 14 -55.93 9.55 -4.45
CA PRO A 14 -55.28 8.33 -4.02
C PRO A 14 -54.07 7.95 -4.89
N VAL A 15 -54.20 8.17 -6.22
CA VAL A 15 -53.09 7.87 -7.16
C VAL A 15 -51.88 8.80 -6.92
N TYR A 16 -52.13 10.07 -6.65
CA TYR A 16 -51.07 11.02 -6.30
C TYR A 16 -50.36 10.66 -4.99
N ILE A 17 -51.12 10.30 -3.95
CA ILE A 17 -50.54 9.84 -2.69
C ILE A 17 -49.71 8.58 -2.90
N ALA A 18 -50.19 7.61 -3.63
CA ALA A 18 -49.48 6.37 -3.92
C ALA A 18 -48.19 6.64 -4.71
N ALA A 19 -48.24 7.53 -5.71
CA ALA A 19 -47.06 7.93 -6.48
C ALA A 19 -46.02 8.63 -5.62
N ILE A 20 -46.40 9.62 -4.80
CA ILE A 20 -45.50 10.33 -3.89
C ILE A 20 -44.91 9.39 -2.86
N ALA A 21 -45.73 8.55 -2.23
CA ALA A 21 -45.26 7.56 -1.26
C ALA A 21 -44.25 6.59 -1.87
N GLY A 22 -44.53 6.12 -3.12
CA GLY A 22 -43.59 5.27 -3.87
C GLY A 22 -42.28 5.93 -4.18
N LEU A 23 -42.27 7.21 -4.59
CA LEU A 23 -41.05 7.99 -4.85
C LEU A 23 -40.25 8.23 -3.59
N LEU A 24 -40.92 8.59 -2.51
CA LEU A 24 -40.25 8.78 -1.20
C LEU A 24 -39.66 7.48 -0.68
N PHE A 25 -40.34 6.36 -0.85
CA PHE A 25 -39.84 5.05 -0.50
C PHE A 25 -38.57 4.70 -1.30
N LEU A 26 -38.60 4.89 -2.62
CA LEU A 26 -37.43 4.67 -3.47
C LEU A 26 -36.24 5.57 -3.09
N ALA A 27 -36.47 6.86 -2.88
CA ALA A 27 -35.46 7.81 -2.42
C ALA A 27 -34.84 7.36 -1.09
N PHE A 28 -35.65 6.85 -0.21
CA PHE A 28 -35.25 6.33 1.10
C PHE A 28 -34.39 5.07 1.00
N VAL A 29 -34.81 4.10 0.17
CA VAL A 29 -34.03 2.88 -0.11
C VAL A 29 -32.66 3.25 -0.72
N TYR A 30 -32.67 4.18 -1.69
CA TYR A 30 -31.44 4.65 -2.31
C TYR A 30 -30.47 5.30 -1.28
N PHE A 31 -31.00 6.10 -0.38
CA PHE A 31 -30.21 6.70 0.69
C PHE A 31 -29.60 5.64 1.65
N ALA A 32 -30.38 4.63 2.03
CA ALA A 32 -29.90 3.56 2.92
C ALA A 32 -28.77 2.73 2.26
N VAL A 33 -28.90 2.42 0.97
CA VAL A 33 -27.86 1.73 0.19
C VAL A 33 -26.60 2.60 0.06
N GLY A 34 -26.77 3.90 -0.22
CA GLY A 34 -25.65 4.85 -0.31
C GLY A 34 -24.86 4.95 0.99
N GLN A 35 -25.53 4.94 2.13
CA GLN A 35 -24.89 4.98 3.45
C GLN A 35 -24.04 3.73 3.72
N ALA A 36 -24.57 2.55 3.40
CA ALA A 36 -23.84 1.29 3.54
C ALA A 36 -22.59 1.25 2.61
N ALA A 37 -22.73 1.73 1.37
CA ALA A 37 -21.64 1.83 0.42
C ALA A 37 -20.52 2.76 0.92
N THR A 38 -20.87 3.92 1.50
CA THR A 38 -19.90 4.86 2.05
C THR A 38 -19.07 4.23 3.19
N THR A 39 -19.71 3.50 4.10
CA THR A 39 -19.01 2.84 5.22
C THR A 39 -18.07 1.75 4.70
N ARG A 40 -18.49 0.96 3.71
CA ARG A 40 -17.66 -0.07 3.10
C ARG A 40 -16.45 0.53 2.37
N ASN A 41 -16.67 1.60 1.60
CA ASN A 41 -15.59 2.30 0.88
C ASN A 41 -14.59 2.92 1.89
N GLY A 42 -15.07 3.45 3.00
CA GLY A 42 -14.21 3.95 4.08
C GLY A 42 -13.34 2.86 4.69
N ALA A 43 -13.89 1.65 4.91
CA ALA A 43 -13.10 0.51 5.37
C ALA A 43 -12.01 0.12 4.36
N GLN A 44 -12.36 0.07 3.07
CA GLN A 44 -11.38 -0.26 2.03
C GLN A 44 -10.27 0.77 1.95
N THR A 45 -10.60 2.06 1.94
CA THR A 45 -9.61 3.14 1.96
C THR A 45 -8.67 3.02 3.17
N ALA A 46 -9.21 2.65 4.34
CA ALA A 46 -8.40 2.47 5.54
C ALA A 46 -7.48 1.25 5.44
N ALA A 47 -7.95 0.14 4.83
CA ALA A 47 -7.15 -1.06 4.58
C ALA A 47 -6.00 -0.76 3.60
N ASP A 48 -6.31 -0.11 2.48
CA ASP A 48 -5.33 0.29 1.45
C ASP A 48 -4.25 1.19 2.04
N ALA A 49 -4.66 2.22 2.80
CA ALA A 49 -3.74 3.13 3.46
C ALA A 49 -2.84 2.42 4.49
N ALA A 50 -3.39 1.46 5.25
CA ALA A 50 -2.65 0.70 6.25
C ALA A 50 -1.65 -0.26 5.60
N ALA A 51 -2.04 -1.00 4.55
CA ALA A 51 -1.16 -1.91 3.83
C ALA A 51 0.00 -1.16 3.16
N LEU A 52 -0.30 -0.05 2.48
CA LEU A 52 0.74 0.81 1.89
C LEU A 52 1.69 1.39 2.94
N ALA A 53 1.17 1.78 4.10
CA ALA A 53 2.00 2.33 5.17
C ALA A 53 2.98 1.29 5.74
N ALA A 54 2.55 0.04 5.90
CA ALA A 54 3.43 -1.05 6.31
C ALA A 54 4.54 -1.28 5.27
N ALA A 55 4.18 -1.41 4.00
CA ALA A 55 5.14 -1.65 2.94
C ALA A 55 6.11 -0.48 2.72
N GLN A 56 5.66 0.77 2.92
CA GLN A 56 6.52 1.95 2.86
C GLN A 56 7.51 2.00 4.03
N ASP A 57 7.08 1.64 5.25
CA ASP A 57 7.97 1.56 6.40
C ASP A 57 9.05 0.49 6.19
N ALA A 58 8.67 -0.69 5.72
CA ALA A 58 9.62 -1.76 5.37
C ALA A 58 10.63 -1.28 4.31
N ARG A 59 10.16 -0.58 3.27
CA ARG A 59 11.01 0.01 2.23
C ARG A 59 12.05 0.99 2.79
N GLU A 60 11.65 1.86 3.70
CA GLU A 60 12.57 2.80 4.35
C GLU A 60 13.59 2.07 5.24
N GLN A 61 13.14 1.06 6.00
CA GLN A 61 14.05 0.24 6.82
C GLN A 61 15.09 -0.50 5.97
N LEU A 62 14.68 -1.06 4.83
CA LEU A 62 15.58 -1.74 3.90
C LEU A 62 16.64 -0.80 3.37
N ARG A 63 16.25 0.43 2.99
CA ARG A 63 17.20 1.45 2.57
C ARG A 63 18.16 1.84 3.69
N GLU A 64 17.64 2.11 4.88
CA GLU A 64 18.48 2.48 6.04
C GLU A 64 19.47 1.36 6.36
N GLY A 65 19.01 0.11 6.43
CA GLY A 65 19.88 -1.04 6.69
C GLY A 65 20.91 -1.28 5.58
N TRP A 66 20.55 -1.08 4.31
CA TRP A 66 21.49 -1.13 3.21
C TRP A 66 22.57 -0.06 3.33
N LEU A 67 22.21 1.17 3.73
CA LEU A 67 23.17 2.26 3.93
C LEU A 67 24.17 1.98 5.08
N GLU A 68 23.73 1.25 6.11
CA GLU A 68 24.63 0.86 7.20
C GLU A 68 25.74 -0.10 6.73
N VAL A 69 25.47 -0.88 5.68
CA VAL A 69 26.42 -1.84 5.11
C VAL A 69 26.94 -1.44 3.73
N ILE A 70 26.83 -0.17 3.37
CA ILE A 70 27.11 0.30 1.99
C ILE A 70 28.55 -0.01 1.54
N LEU A 71 29.50 -0.03 2.45
CA LEU A 71 30.91 -0.36 2.18
C LEU A 71 31.18 -1.87 2.12
N ASP A 72 30.21 -2.72 2.45
CA ASP A 72 30.33 -4.18 2.41
C ASP A 72 29.29 -4.76 1.44
N SER A 73 29.61 -4.76 0.17
CA SER A 73 28.71 -5.23 -0.89
C SER A 73 28.30 -6.69 -0.76
N THR A 74 29.01 -7.50 0.03
CA THR A 74 28.62 -8.89 0.29
C THR A 74 27.34 -9.02 1.12
N GLN A 75 26.94 -7.96 1.81
CA GLN A 75 25.74 -7.90 2.63
C GLN A 75 24.54 -7.26 1.93
N TRP A 76 24.71 -6.72 0.72
CA TRP A 76 23.66 -5.98 0.02
C TRP A 76 22.46 -6.84 -0.37
N GLY A 77 22.69 -8.11 -0.77
CA GLY A 77 21.67 -9.00 -1.32
C GLY A 77 20.41 -9.04 -0.47
N ARG A 78 20.51 -9.32 0.82
CA ARG A 78 19.38 -9.43 1.74
C ARG A 78 18.53 -8.17 1.89
N PHE A 79 19.16 -7.00 1.74
CA PHE A 79 18.42 -5.72 1.75
C PHE A 79 17.79 -5.45 0.39
N LEU A 80 18.52 -5.62 -0.70
CA LEU A 80 18.04 -5.38 -2.06
C LEU A 80 16.98 -6.40 -2.50
N GLU A 81 16.97 -7.59 -1.94
CA GLU A 81 15.94 -8.62 -2.15
C GLU A 81 14.69 -8.38 -1.29
N GLY A 82 14.73 -7.41 -0.37
CA GLY A 82 13.57 -7.04 0.44
C GLY A 82 13.36 -7.89 1.69
N GLU A 83 14.36 -8.65 2.14
CA GLU A 83 14.19 -9.66 3.20
C GLU A 83 14.41 -9.12 4.62
N GLU A 84 15.24 -8.09 4.79
CA GLU A 84 15.79 -7.67 6.10
C GLU A 84 15.10 -6.43 6.64
N TYR A 85 13.92 -6.57 7.23
CA TYR A 85 13.21 -5.49 7.93
C TYR A 85 12.45 -5.98 9.16
N ILE A 86 12.07 -5.07 10.04
CA ILE A 86 11.36 -5.32 11.29
C ILE A 86 9.84 -5.24 11.04
N GLU A 87 9.19 -6.39 10.91
CA GLU A 87 7.73 -6.50 10.67
C GLU A 87 6.89 -5.73 11.71
N SER A 88 7.27 -5.78 12.99
CA SER A 88 6.53 -5.10 14.04
C SER A 88 6.53 -3.58 13.90
N SER A 89 7.59 -2.96 13.34
CA SER A 89 7.64 -1.52 13.01
C SER A 89 6.66 -1.21 11.88
N ALA A 90 6.71 -1.97 10.80
CA ALA A 90 5.82 -1.81 9.66
C ALA A 90 4.35 -1.93 10.08
N CYS A 91 4.01 -2.91 10.92
CA CYS A 91 2.65 -3.09 11.44
C CYS A 91 2.21 -1.98 12.41
N GLN A 92 3.12 -1.31 13.11
CA GLN A 92 2.80 -0.11 13.88
C GLN A 92 2.39 1.05 12.96
N GLN A 93 3.06 1.22 11.82
CA GLN A 93 2.67 2.22 10.82
C GLN A 93 1.31 1.87 10.20
N ALA A 94 1.07 0.60 9.87
CA ALA A 94 -0.26 0.14 9.43
C ALA A 94 -1.35 0.54 10.42
N ALA A 95 -1.16 0.26 11.71
CA ALA A 95 -2.12 0.60 12.76
C ALA A 95 -2.36 2.12 12.86
N ALA A 96 -1.29 2.92 12.76
CA ALA A 96 -1.38 4.38 12.79
C ALA A 96 -2.17 4.94 11.61
N PHE A 97 -1.96 4.39 10.40
CA PHE A 97 -2.69 4.82 9.20
C PHE A 97 -4.14 4.33 9.18
N ALA A 98 -4.41 3.11 9.65
CA ALA A 98 -5.78 2.65 9.88
C ALA A 98 -6.53 3.61 10.80
N ALA A 99 -5.93 4.00 11.92
CA ALA A 99 -6.52 4.91 12.90
C ALA A 99 -6.82 6.30 12.30
N ARG A 100 -5.92 6.86 11.50
CA ARG A 100 -6.11 8.14 10.78
C ARG A 100 -7.27 8.07 9.79
N ASN A 101 -7.59 6.88 9.28
CA ASN A 101 -8.70 6.62 8.35
C ASN A 101 -9.94 6.06 9.06
N GLY A 102 -10.06 6.21 10.39
CA GLY A 102 -11.24 5.84 11.16
C GLY A 102 -11.45 4.32 11.28
N ALA A 103 -10.38 3.55 11.31
CA ALA A 103 -10.40 2.10 11.48
C ALA A 103 -9.32 1.63 12.46
N THR A 104 -9.39 0.37 12.85
CA THR A 104 -8.37 -0.32 13.62
C THR A 104 -8.03 -1.64 12.95
N LEU A 105 -6.84 -2.18 13.20
CA LEU A 105 -6.51 -3.53 12.74
C LEU A 105 -7.46 -4.54 13.37
N GLU A 106 -8.10 -5.37 12.55
CA GLU A 106 -9.02 -6.42 13.01
C GLU A 106 -8.22 -7.55 13.66
N GLY A 107 -8.41 -7.74 14.98
CA GLY A 107 -7.67 -8.76 15.71
C GLY A 107 -6.13 -8.63 15.68
N GLY A 108 -5.61 -7.47 15.26
CA GLY A 108 -4.17 -7.24 15.09
C GLY A 108 -3.63 -7.74 13.74
N ALA A 109 -4.51 -8.05 12.77
CA ALA A 109 -4.13 -8.60 11.47
C ALA A 109 -3.32 -7.61 10.63
N CYS A 110 -2.02 -7.83 10.66
CA CYS A 110 -1.02 -7.23 9.81
C CYS A 110 0.10 -8.28 9.70
N ASP A 111 0.15 -8.94 8.57
CA ASP A 111 1.01 -10.10 8.37
C ASP A 111 1.84 -9.90 7.09
N ARG A 112 3.07 -10.40 7.10
CA ARG A 112 3.90 -10.48 5.91
C ARG A 112 3.24 -11.39 4.88
N LEU A 113 3.35 -11.07 3.60
CA LEU A 113 2.79 -11.90 2.54
C LEU A 113 3.47 -13.28 2.52
N ALA A 114 2.69 -14.31 2.24
CA ALA A 114 3.20 -15.66 2.06
C ALA A 114 3.28 -15.97 0.55
N GLY A 115 4.30 -16.71 0.14
CA GLY A 115 4.35 -17.23 -1.22
C GLY A 115 5.45 -16.68 -2.13
N GLY A 116 6.37 -15.88 -1.59
CA GLY A 116 7.55 -15.40 -2.33
C GLY A 116 7.48 -13.92 -2.73
N ASP A 117 6.32 -13.28 -2.60
CA ASP A 117 6.22 -11.83 -2.72
C ASP A 117 6.49 -11.17 -1.36
N GLU A 118 7.34 -10.16 -1.36
CA GLU A 118 7.54 -9.34 -0.17
C GLU A 118 6.44 -8.29 -0.04
N GLY A 119 5.97 -8.05 1.19
CA GLY A 119 4.91 -7.08 1.44
C GLY A 119 4.01 -7.45 2.60
N PHE A 120 2.84 -6.80 2.68
CA PHE A 120 1.93 -6.94 3.81
C PHE A 120 0.49 -7.17 3.39
N SER A 121 -0.19 -8.07 4.12
CA SER A 121 -1.64 -8.21 4.13
C SER A 121 -2.18 -7.58 5.42
N VAL A 122 -3.13 -6.66 5.29
CA VAL A 122 -3.71 -5.95 6.42
C VAL A 122 -5.23 -6.06 6.37
N THR A 123 -5.84 -6.40 7.51
CA THR A 123 -7.29 -6.39 7.68
C THR A 123 -7.68 -5.37 8.72
N VAL A 124 -8.62 -4.50 8.37
CA VAL A 124 -9.10 -3.43 9.25
C VAL A 124 -10.59 -3.53 9.50
N ARG A 125 -11.02 -2.94 10.62
CA ARG A 125 -12.41 -2.74 10.99
C ARG A 125 -12.65 -1.28 11.30
N THR A 126 -13.73 -0.69 10.76
CA THR A 126 -14.08 0.70 11.03
C THR A 126 -14.39 0.92 12.51
N THR A 127 -13.96 2.05 13.09
CA THR A 127 -14.35 2.47 14.45
C THR A 127 -15.78 3.01 14.48
N GLY A 128 -16.24 3.62 13.38
CA GLY A 128 -17.62 4.03 13.19
C GLY A 128 -18.49 2.87 12.72
N THR A 129 -19.79 2.94 13.05
CA THR A 129 -20.80 2.00 12.57
C THR A 129 -21.48 2.53 11.32
N VAL A 130 -22.27 1.70 10.65
CA VAL A 130 -23.10 2.09 9.49
C VAL A 130 -24.06 3.25 9.85
N GLY A 131 -24.30 3.49 11.14
CA GLY A 131 -25.13 4.57 11.62
C GLY A 131 -26.61 4.21 11.67
N ARG A 132 -27.48 5.23 11.82
CA ARG A 132 -28.92 5.03 11.89
C ARG A 132 -29.45 4.39 10.62
N SER A 133 -29.75 3.12 10.68
CA SER A 133 -30.41 2.35 9.64
C SER A 133 -31.88 2.09 10.00
N LEU A 134 -32.75 2.02 8.99
CA LEU A 134 -34.13 1.58 9.19
C LEU A 134 -34.26 0.05 9.28
N ILE A 135 -33.16 -0.66 9.01
CA ILE A 135 -33.13 -2.12 9.17
C ILE A 135 -32.65 -2.40 10.59
N PRO A 136 -33.53 -2.91 11.47
CA PRO A 136 -33.17 -3.21 12.85
C PRO A 136 -31.96 -4.15 12.92
N GLY A 137 -30.97 -3.83 13.77
CA GLY A 137 -29.78 -4.65 14.00
C GLY A 137 -28.59 -4.32 13.10
N THR A 138 -28.70 -3.36 12.15
CA THR A 138 -27.56 -2.90 11.35
C THR A 138 -26.87 -1.66 11.90
N GLU A 139 -27.46 -1.00 12.87
CA GLU A 139 -26.99 0.26 13.45
C GLU A 139 -25.64 0.13 14.15
N SER A 140 -25.32 -1.05 14.69
CA SER A 140 -24.07 -1.38 15.37
C SER A 140 -23.08 -2.12 14.48
N GLN A 141 -23.37 -2.28 13.19
CA GLN A 141 -22.48 -2.98 12.26
C GLN A 141 -21.29 -2.10 11.87
N HIS A 142 -20.10 -2.69 11.96
CA HIS A 142 -18.85 -2.13 11.45
C HIS A 142 -18.53 -2.75 10.11
N ALA A 143 -17.85 -2.02 9.25
CA ALA A 143 -17.30 -2.59 8.03
C ALA A 143 -15.89 -3.13 8.28
N THR A 144 -15.59 -4.27 7.68
CA THR A 144 -14.26 -4.88 7.63
C THR A 144 -13.81 -4.91 6.18
N ALA A 145 -12.53 -4.62 5.95
CA ALA A 145 -11.90 -4.71 4.65
C ALA A 145 -10.45 -5.18 4.80
N SER A 146 -9.95 -5.82 3.76
CA SER A 146 -8.55 -6.26 3.68
C SER A 146 -7.89 -5.63 2.45
N ALA A 147 -6.58 -5.40 2.55
CA ALA A 147 -5.76 -4.97 1.44
C ALA A 147 -4.39 -5.62 1.52
N LYS A 148 -3.75 -5.75 0.35
CA LYS A 148 -2.39 -6.23 0.24
C LYS A 148 -1.55 -5.18 -0.46
N ALA A 149 -0.35 -4.94 0.06
CA ALA A 149 0.66 -4.13 -0.61
C ALA A 149 1.92 -4.97 -0.80
N VAL A 150 2.45 -4.96 -2.01
CA VAL A 150 3.70 -5.63 -2.34
C VAL A 150 4.84 -4.62 -2.39
N LEU A 151 6.01 -5.11 -2.06
CA LEU A 151 7.29 -4.43 -2.14
C LEU A 151 8.11 -5.15 -3.20
N GLU A 152 8.35 -4.51 -4.33
CA GLU A 152 9.07 -5.10 -5.46
C GLU A 152 10.46 -4.47 -5.57
N PRO A 153 11.54 -5.28 -5.49
CA PRO A 153 12.89 -4.81 -5.76
C PRO A 153 13.03 -4.26 -7.19
N LYS A 154 13.71 -3.13 -7.33
CA LYS A 154 14.03 -2.50 -8.61
C LYS A 154 15.50 -2.62 -8.95
N CYS A 155 16.32 -3.01 -7.98
CA CYS A 155 17.76 -3.04 -8.09
C CYS A 155 18.30 -4.46 -8.05
N ASN A 156 19.36 -4.67 -8.84
CA ASN A 156 20.17 -5.87 -8.81
C ASN A 156 21.63 -5.47 -8.60
N PHE A 157 22.35 -6.27 -7.84
CA PHE A 157 23.77 -6.08 -7.60
C PHE A 157 24.56 -7.23 -8.20
N PHE A 158 25.48 -6.90 -9.07
CA PHE A 158 26.45 -7.83 -9.65
C PHE A 158 27.85 -7.34 -9.29
N PRO A 159 28.54 -8.01 -8.33
CA PRO A 159 29.89 -7.62 -7.97
C PRO A 159 30.78 -7.64 -9.22
N PRO A 160 31.61 -6.60 -9.43
CA PRO A 160 32.56 -6.61 -10.53
C PRO A 160 33.49 -7.82 -10.42
N GLU A 161 33.78 -8.47 -11.55
CA GLU A 161 34.75 -9.57 -11.56
C GLU A 161 36.10 -9.04 -11.04
N PRO A 162 36.76 -9.78 -10.13
CA PRO A 162 38.10 -9.42 -9.69
C PRO A 162 38.98 -9.26 -10.92
N PRO A 163 39.82 -8.22 -11.03
CA PRO A 163 40.74 -8.10 -12.13
C PRO A 163 41.60 -9.37 -12.18
N GLU A 164 41.63 -10.03 -13.37
CA GLU A 164 42.52 -11.16 -13.58
C GLU A 164 43.92 -10.69 -13.20
N SER A 165 44.51 -11.37 -12.22
CA SER A 165 45.80 -11.03 -11.63
C SER A 165 46.81 -10.86 -12.79
N PRO A 166 47.35 -9.66 -13.06
CA PRO A 166 48.37 -9.52 -14.05
C PRO A 166 49.59 -10.34 -13.63
N ALA A 167 50.14 -11.11 -14.57
CA ALA A 167 51.42 -11.78 -14.37
C ALA A 167 52.47 -10.74 -13.90
N PRO A 168 53.41 -11.12 -13.01
CA PRO A 168 54.36 -10.18 -12.42
C PRO A 168 55.26 -9.56 -13.50
N GLU A 169 54.88 -8.37 -13.95
CA GLU A 169 55.78 -7.48 -14.64
C GLU A 169 56.39 -6.52 -13.63
N GLU A 170 57.69 -6.58 -13.49
CA GLU A 170 58.48 -5.61 -12.73
C GLU A 170 58.25 -4.23 -13.34
N SER A 171 57.45 -3.42 -12.68
CA SER A 171 57.29 -2.00 -13.03
C SER A 171 57.66 -1.12 -11.86
N VAL A 172 58.66 -0.35 -12.18
CA VAL A 172 59.24 0.82 -11.51
C VAL A 172 58.15 1.65 -10.81
N GLU A 173 58.30 1.83 -9.52
CA GLU A 173 57.53 2.76 -8.66
C GLU A 173 57.73 4.20 -9.17
N GLU A 174 56.65 4.79 -9.70
CA GLU A 174 56.50 6.24 -9.81
C GLU A 174 55.60 6.72 -8.68
N PRO A 175 55.95 7.76 -7.93
CA PRO A 175 55.25 8.11 -6.72
C PRO A 175 54.05 8.99 -6.98
N THR A 176 52.92 8.63 -6.33
CA THR A 176 51.88 9.51 -5.78
C THR A 176 51.02 10.29 -6.75
N GLU A 177 49.91 9.69 -7.10
CA GLU A 177 48.63 10.39 -7.00
C GLU A 177 47.90 9.82 -5.79
N ASP A 178 47.20 10.67 -5.01
CA ASP A 178 46.34 10.22 -3.94
C ASP A 178 45.37 9.18 -4.52
N PRO A 179 45.13 8.06 -3.83
CA PRO A 179 44.23 7.06 -4.37
C PRO A 179 42.86 7.70 -4.61
N GLU A 180 42.44 7.79 -5.86
CA GLU A 180 41.07 8.18 -6.16
C GLU A 180 40.12 7.25 -5.40
N PRO A 181 39.03 7.80 -4.82
CA PRO A 181 38.08 6.97 -4.07
C PRO A 181 37.60 5.82 -4.96
N GLU A 182 37.72 4.61 -4.45
CA GLU A 182 37.32 3.42 -5.18
C GLU A 182 35.80 3.38 -5.28
N LEU A 183 35.25 3.73 -6.44
CA LEU A 183 33.82 3.73 -6.70
C LEU A 183 33.26 2.32 -6.56
N ILE A 184 32.19 2.17 -5.78
CA ILE A 184 31.47 0.90 -5.70
C ILE A 184 30.53 0.83 -6.90
N THR A 185 30.80 -0.09 -7.81
CA THR A 185 30.05 -0.31 -9.06
C THR A 185 29.32 -1.66 -9.03
N GLY A 186 28.41 -1.89 -9.98
CA GLY A 186 27.68 -3.15 -10.11
C GLY A 186 26.26 -3.10 -9.57
N LEU A 187 25.81 -1.97 -8.99
CA LEU A 187 24.41 -1.74 -8.68
C LEU A 187 23.68 -1.23 -9.93
N THR A 188 22.59 -1.87 -10.29
CA THR A 188 21.72 -1.45 -11.42
C THR A 188 20.28 -1.41 -10.94
N CYS A 189 19.60 -0.27 -11.08
CA CYS A 189 18.21 -0.06 -10.71
C CYS A 189 17.42 0.43 -11.93
N ASP A 190 16.31 -0.23 -12.27
CA ASP A 190 15.49 0.12 -13.46
C ASP A 190 16.33 0.31 -14.72
N GLU A 191 17.30 -0.58 -14.96
CA GLU A 191 18.25 -0.54 -16.11
C GLU A 191 19.30 0.60 -16.05
N GLU A 192 19.28 1.46 -15.03
CA GLU A 192 20.28 2.49 -14.79
C GLU A 192 21.37 1.99 -13.86
N ALA A 193 22.63 2.12 -14.29
CA ALA A 193 23.79 1.73 -13.50
C ALA A 193 24.16 2.84 -12.51
N TRP A 194 24.32 2.48 -11.24
CA TRP A 194 24.73 3.36 -10.16
C TRP A 194 26.20 3.12 -9.81
N ALA A 195 26.96 4.20 -9.73
CA ALA A 195 28.31 4.20 -9.19
C ALA A 195 28.27 5.00 -7.87
N ILE A 196 28.61 4.37 -6.77
CA ILE A 196 28.53 4.96 -5.43
C ILE A 196 29.94 5.42 -5.04
N ASP A 197 30.11 6.71 -4.86
CA ASP A 197 31.32 7.32 -4.29
C ASP A 197 31.18 7.33 -2.76
N PRO A 198 32.05 6.63 -2.01
CA PRO A 198 32.01 6.63 -0.55
C PRO A 198 32.21 8.01 0.09
N ASP A 199 32.90 8.93 -0.59
CA ASP A 199 33.26 10.24 -0.07
C ASP A 199 32.23 11.34 -0.42
N ASP A 200 31.49 11.19 -1.52
CA ASP A 200 30.41 12.10 -1.95
C ASP A 200 29.23 11.31 -2.52
N PRO A 201 28.47 10.59 -1.67
CA PRO A 201 27.48 9.67 -2.13
C PRO A 201 26.21 10.38 -2.62
N GLU A 202 25.99 10.43 -3.93
CA GLU A 202 24.64 10.48 -4.48
C GLU A 202 24.01 9.12 -4.28
N LEU A 203 23.21 8.98 -3.21
CA LEU A 203 22.65 7.69 -2.82
C LEU A 203 21.23 7.53 -3.35
N PRO A 204 20.87 6.34 -3.85
CA PRO A 204 19.50 6.06 -4.25
C PRO A 204 18.52 6.25 -3.09
N SER A 205 17.38 6.84 -3.40
CA SER A 205 16.27 6.92 -2.45
C SER A 205 15.62 5.54 -2.27
N ALA A 206 14.78 5.39 -1.24
CA ALA A 206 14.03 4.15 -1.06
C ALA A 206 13.11 3.85 -2.26
N ALA A 207 12.62 4.88 -2.97
CA ALA A 207 11.79 4.72 -4.16
C ALA A 207 12.59 4.31 -5.42
N ASP A 208 13.89 4.55 -5.42
CA ASP A 208 14.78 4.06 -6.48
C ASP A 208 15.12 2.58 -6.27
N LEU A 209 15.19 2.14 -5.00
CA LEU A 209 15.48 0.75 -4.65
C LEU A 209 14.26 -0.17 -4.78
N PHE A 210 13.05 0.33 -4.44
CA PHE A 210 11.83 -0.50 -4.39
C PHE A 210 10.59 0.25 -4.86
N THR A 211 9.72 -0.48 -5.54
CA THR A 211 8.34 -0.07 -5.81
C THR A 211 7.40 -0.64 -4.73
N VAL A 212 6.45 0.18 -4.27
CA VAL A 212 5.37 -0.24 -3.38
C VAL A 212 4.04 -0.03 -4.09
N ARG A 213 3.24 -1.07 -4.22
CA ARG A 213 1.91 -1.00 -4.85
C ARG A 213 0.89 -1.88 -4.15
N LEU A 214 -0.38 -1.52 -4.27
CA LEU A 214 -1.48 -2.41 -3.89
C LEU A 214 -1.64 -3.53 -4.92
N THR A 215 -2.01 -4.70 -4.46
CA THR A 215 -2.44 -5.80 -5.31
C THR A 215 -3.90 -6.11 -5.10
N SER A 216 -4.58 -6.58 -6.16
CA SER A 216 -5.91 -7.16 -6.05
C SER A 216 -5.81 -8.61 -5.56
N ASP A 217 -6.85 -9.09 -4.87
CA ASP A 217 -6.92 -10.47 -4.35
C ASP A 217 -6.99 -11.56 -5.45
N ASP A 218 -6.93 -11.16 -6.73
CA ASP A 218 -7.13 -12.04 -7.90
C ASP A 218 -5.80 -12.45 -8.59
N GLU A 219 -4.62 -12.12 -8.02
CA GLU A 219 -3.31 -12.54 -8.53
C GLU A 219 -2.62 -13.53 -7.62
#